data_bd8c3d5673c0dd3447e25acfe723fa71
#
_entry.id   bd8c3d5673c0dd3447e25acfe723fa71
#
_cell.length_a   1.000
_cell.length_b   1.000
_cell.length_c   1.000
_cell.angle_alpha   90.00
_cell.angle_beta   90.00
_cell.angle_gamma   90.00
#
_symmetry.space_group_name_H-M   'P 1'
#
loop_
_entity.id
_entity.type
_entity.pdbx_description
1 polymer ?
#
loop_
_entity_poly.entity_id
_entity_poly.type
_entity_poly.pdbx_seq_one_letter_code
_entity_poly.pdbx_strand_id
1 'polypeptide(L)'
;MNTKLQELTDKIYAEGVEKGKNEAAEIVAAAKAEAQRIKEAAEAEARKIVEQANAKAAETTKNTQSELKLYTEQSLNALKTEIANLISDKVASDSVNAATADPKFMQAIIVAITKVWVKEGAVAIEAKDAKALEEYFIANAKDVLEKGVKITEVKGMKTDFAIAPANGGYKITFGNDEFIAYFKDFLRPKLVEMLF
;
A
#
# COMPACT_ATOMS: atom_id res chain seq x y z
N MET A 1 -74.43 -80.89 -12.56
CA MET A 1 -72.95 -80.78 -12.54
C MET A 1 -72.45 -79.36 -12.97
N ASN A 2 -73.22 -78.59 -13.74
CA ASN A 2 -72.81 -77.27 -14.21
C ASN A 2 -72.68 -76.18 -13.10
N THR A 3 -73.52 -76.23 -12.06
CA THR A 3 -73.58 -75.19 -11.05
C THR A 3 -72.33 -75.08 -10.23
N LYS A 4 -71.67 -76.16 -9.82
CA LYS A 4 -70.43 -76.19 -9.05
C LYS A 4 -69.20 -75.65 -9.90
N LEU A 5 -69.23 -75.94 -11.18
CA LEU A 5 -68.20 -75.45 -12.07
C LEU A 5 -68.30 -73.93 -12.28
N GLN A 6 -69.51 -73.45 -12.39
CA GLN A 6 -69.80 -72.00 -12.51
C GLN A 6 -69.37 -71.25 -11.23
N GLU A 7 -69.78 -71.76 -10.06
CA GLU A 7 -69.40 -71.18 -8.76
C GLU A 7 -67.91 -71.13 -8.57
N LEU A 8 -67.18 -72.17 -9.00
CA LEU A 8 -65.71 -72.19 -8.90
C LEU A 8 -65.06 -71.18 -9.85
N THR A 9 -65.58 -71.05 -11.07
CA THR A 9 -65.11 -70.08 -12.06
C THR A 9 -65.33 -68.66 -11.57
N ASP A 10 -66.48 -68.34 -11.05
CA ASP A 10 -66.86 -67.04 -10.52
C ASP A 10 -66.02 -66.69 -9.32
N LYS A 11 -65.71 -67.66 -8.45
CA LYS A 11 -64.80 -67.46 -7.31
C LYS A 11 -63.39 -67.17 -7.73
N ILE A 12 -62.85 -67.96 -8.68
CA ILE A 12 -61.43 -67.67 -9.22
C ILE A 12 -61.38 -66.33 -9.90
N TYR A 13 -62.39 -65.92 -10.64
CA TYR A 13 -62.45 -64.62 -11.29
C TYR A 13 -62.54 -63.49 -10.26
N ALA A 14 -63.35 -63.62 -9.20
CA ALA A 14 -63.46 -62.61 -8.15
C ALA A 14 -62.16 -62.48 -7.37
N GLU A 15 -61.54 -63.62 -6.99
CA GLU A 15 -60.25 -63.59 -6.28
C GLU A 15 -59.13 -62.99 -7.16
N GLY A 16 -59.12 -63.33 -8.47
CA GLY A 16 -58.13 -62.75 -9.42
C GLY A 16 -58.30 -61.25 -9.61
N VAL A 17 -59.57 -60.78 -9.74
CA VAL A 17 -59.86 -59.33 -9.86
C VAL A 17 -59.51 -58.58 -8.56
N GLU A 18 -59.87 -59.19 -7.39
CA GLU A 18 -59.52 -58.55 -6.10
C GLU A 18 -58.04 -58.47 -5.89
N LYS A 19 -57.30 -59.54 -6.16
CA LYS A 19 -55.83 -59.54 -6.11
C LYS A 19 -55.22 -58.47 -7.06
N GLY A 20 -55.70 -58.41 -8.32
CA GLY A 20 -55.25 -57.41 -9.29
C GLY A 20 -55.54 -55.98 -8.84
N LYS A 21 -56.67 -55.71 -8.22
CA LYS A 21 -57.04 -54.42 -7.65
C LYS A 21 -56.08 -54.03 -6.48
N ASN A 22 -55.79 -54.98 -5.61
CA ASN A 22 -54.89 -54.75 -4.47
C ASN A 22 -53.47 -54.48 -4.94
N GLU A 23 -52.92 -55.27 -5.87
CA GLU A 23 -51.61 -55.06 -6.46
C GLU A 23 -51.56 -53.70 -7.17
N ALA A 24 -52.55 -53.32 -7.95
CA ALA A 24 -52.68 -52.04 -8.60
C ALA A 24 -52.72 -50.89 -7.58
N ALA A 25 -53.43 -51.04 -6.48
CA ALA A 25 -53.48 -50.01 -5.41
C ALA A 25 -52.12 -49.85 -4.71
N GLU A 26 -51.39 -50.92 -4.45
CA GLU A 26 -50.05 -50.89 -3.88
C GLU A 26 -49.09 -50.22 -4.81
N ILE A 27 -49.05 -50.50 -6.11
CA ILE A 27 -48.22 -49.86 -7.11
C ILE A 27 -48.53 -48.36 -7.18
N VAL A 28 -49.78 -47.96 -7.20
CA VAL A 28 -50.19 -46.54 -7.23
C VAL A 28 -49.80 -45.85 -5.94
N ALA A 29 -49.94 -46.49 -4.78
CA ALA A 29 -49.55 -45.94 -3.51
C ALA A 29 -48.02 -45.73 -3.45
N ALA A 30 -47.24 -46.73 -3.88
CA ALA A 30 -45.79 -46.64 -3.96
C ALA A 30 -45.32 -45.53 -4.93
N ALA A 31 -45.96 -45.45 -6.12
CA ALA A 31 -45.65 -44.39 -7.09
C ALA A 31 -45.96 -42.98 -6.57
N LYS A 32 -47.08 -42.81 -5.84
CA LYS A 32 -47.41 -41.53 -5.19
C LYS A 32 -46.45 -41.16 -4.10
N ALA A 33 -46.03 -42.13 -3.27
CA ALA A 33 -45.03 -41.89 -2.22
C ALA A 33 -43.68 -41.48 -2.82
N GLU A 34 -43.25 -42.16 -3.89
CA GLU A 34 -42.00 -41.81 -4.58
C GLU A 34 -42.07 -40.43 -5.26
N ALA A 35 -43.18 -40.10 -5.92
CA ALA A 35 -43.39 -38.78 -6.50
C ALA A 35 -43.34 -37.66 -5.44
N GLN A 36 -43.96 -37.91 -4.28
CA GLN A 36 -43.90 -36.94 -3.17
C GLN A 36 -42.46 -36.78 -2.62
N ARG A 37 -41.73 -37.88 -2.48
CA ARG A 37 -40.33 -37.86 -2.05
C ARG A 37 -39.43 -37.06 -3.03
N ILE A 38 -39.63 -37.28 -4.34
CA ILE A 38 -38.88 -36.53 -5.38
C ILE A 38 -39.23 -35.05 -5.30
N LYS A 39 -40.49 -34.69 -5.14
CA LYS A 39 -40.93 -33.30 -5.03
C LYS A 39 -40.30 -32.60 -3.80
N GLU A 40 -40.38 -33.24 -2.65
CA GLU A 40 -39.79 -32.71 -1.40
C GLU A 40 -38.28 -32.54 -1.50
N ALA A 41 -37.57 -33.51 -2.11
CA ALA A 41 -36.15 -33.42 -2.36
C ALA A 41 -35.79 -32.26 -3.32
N ALA A 42 -36.56 -32.10 -4.41
CA ALA A 42 -36.38 -31.00 -5.35
C ALA A 42 -36.65 -29.62 -4.72
N GLU A 43 -37.68 -29.50 -3.89
CA GLU A 43 -37.98 -28.27 -3.15
C GLU A 43 -36.90 -27.93 -2.11
N ALA A 44 -36.36 -28.94 -1.43
CA ALA A 44 -35.26 -28.74 -0.49
C ALA A 44 -33.97 -28.28 -1.20
N GLU A 45 -33.63 -28.91 -2.32
CA GLU A 45 -32.48 -28.51 -3.11
C GLU A 45 -32.62 -27.10 -3.71
N ALA A 46 -33.82 -26.76 -4.22
CA ALA A 46 -34.11 -25.42 -4.71
C ALA A 46 -33.94 -24.35 -3.62
N ARG A 47 -34.44 -24.61 -2.41
CA ARG A 47 -34.25 -23.71 -1.25
C ARG A 47 -32.78 -23.54 -0.92
N LYS A 48 -32.01 -24.62 -0.88
CA LYS A 48 -30.57 -24.60 -0.62
C LYS A 48 -29.79 -23.78 -1.67
N ILE A 49 -30.12 -23.94 -2.95
CA ILE A 49 -29.53 -23.16 -4.04
C ILE A 49 -29.82 -21.67 -3.86
N VAL A 50 -31.04 -21.30 -3.57
CA VAL A 50 -31.43 -19.89 -3.35
C VAL A 50 -30.71 -19.30 -2.13
N GLU A 51 -30.65 -20.04 -1.02
CA GLU A 51 -29.93 -19.62 0.19
C GLU A 51 -28.43 -19.39 -0.08
N GLN A 52 -27.81 -20.35 -0.77
CA GLN A 52 -26.39 -20.22 -1.16
C GLN A 52 -26.15 -19.04 -2.11
N ALA A 53 -27.05 -18.83 -3.07
CA ALA A 53 -26.95 -17.69 -3.98
C ALA A 53 -27.07 -16.35 -3.24
N ASN A 54 -28.02 -16.25 -2.31
CA ASN A 54 -28.21 -15.06 -1.49
C ASN A 54 -27.01 -14.79 -0.57
N ALA A 55 -26.48 -15.84 0.08
CA ALA A 55 -25.29 -15.74 0.90
C ALA A 55 -24.08 -15.25 0.07
N LYS A 56 -23.88 -15.82 -1.12
CA LYS A 56 -22.81 -15.43 -2.04
C LYS A 56 -22.97 -14.01 -2.54
N ALA A 57 -24.19 -13.58 -2.86
CA ALA A 57 -24.48 -12.21 -3.26
C ALA A 57 -24.16 -11.21 -2.13
N ALA A 58 -24.56 -11.52 -0.89
CA ALA A 58 -24.27 -10.70 0.27
C ALA A 58 -22.76 -10.59 0.55
N GLU A 59 -22.04 -11.72 0.47
CA GLU A 59 -20.58 -11.76 0.60
C GLU A 59 -19.91 -10.91 -0.47
N THR A 60 -20.29 -11.07 -1.73
CA THR A 60 -19.74 -10.30 -2.86
C THR A 60 -19.98 -8.81 -2.66
N THR A 61 -21.19 -8.41 -2.28
CA THR A 61 -21.54 -7.00 -2.02
C THR A 61 -20.64 -6.42 -0.91
N LYS A 62 -20.50 -7.14 0.21
CA LYS A 62 -19.64 -6.71 1.33
C LYS A 62 -18.18 -6.57 0.92
N ASN A 63 -17.65 -7.54 0.18
CA ASN A 63 -16.26 -7.51 -0.29
C ASN A 63 -16.03 -6.33 -1.23
N THR A 64 -16.93 -6.14 -2.21
CA THR A 64 -16.84 -5.01 -3.15
C THR A 64 -16.90 -3.66 -2.43
N GLN A 65 -17.76 -3.49 -1.44
CA GLN A 65 -17.80 -2.27 -0.63
C GLN A 65 -16.51 -2.02 0.13
N SER A 66 -15.92 -3.07 0.70
CA SER A 66 -14.64 -2.98 1.42
C SER A 66 -13.48 -2.63 0.48
N GLU A 67 -13.44 -3.26 -0.70
CA GLU A 67 -12.45 -2.97 -1.73
C GLU A 67 -12.55 -1.54 -2.27
N LEU A 68 -13.77 -1.06 -2.53
CA LEU A 68 -14.01 0.31 -2.96
C LEU A 68 -13.58 1.33 -1.91
N LYS A 69 -13.86 1.06 -0.63
CA LYS A 69 -13.41 1.92 0.46
C LYS A 69 -11.88 1.98 0.52
N LEU A 70 -11.23 0.82 0.49
CA LEU A 70 -9.77 0.74 0.51
C LEU A 70 -9.15 1.47 -0.70
N TYR A 71 -9.70 1.25 -1.89
CA TYR A 71 -9.24 1.93 -3.11
C TYR A 71 -9.39 3.45 -3.01
N THR A 72 -10.51 3.93 -2.48
CA THR A 72 -10.75 5.36 -2.29
C THR A 72 -9.74 5.96 -1.30
N GLU A 73 -9.51 5.29 -0.18
CA GLU A 73 -8.53 5.74 0.83
C GLU A 73 -7.10 5.76 0.26
N GLN A 74 -6.70 4.73 -0.48
CA GLN A 74 -5.39 4.68 -1.13
C GLN A 74 -5.22 5.78 -2.18
N SER A 75 -6.24 5.99 -3.03
CA SER A 75 -6.22 7.04 -4.05
C SER A 75 -6.14 8.43 -3.43
N LEU A 76 -6.89 8.68 -2.36
CA LEU A 76 -6.85 9.94 -1.64
C LEU A 76 -5.47 10.18 -0.99
N ASN A 77 -4.89 9.16 -0.38
CA ASN A 77 -3.56 9.25 0.23
C ASN A 77 -2.47 9.46 -0.83
N ALA A 78 -2.56 8.80 -1.98
CA ALA A 78 -1.66 9.04 -3.10
C ALA A 78 -1.74 10.48 -3.60
N LEU A 79 -2.96 11.03 -3.76
CA LEU A 79 -3.17 12.41 -4.16
C LEU A 79 -2.60 13.41 -3.13
N LYS A 80 -2.84 13.19 -1.84
CA LYS A 80 -2.28 14.02 -0.76
C LYS A 80 -0.75 14.02 -0.81
N THR A 81 -0.15 12.85 -1.00
CA THR A 81 1.31 12.70 -1.12
C THR A 81 1.83 13.47 -2.32
N GLU A 82 1.17 13.36 -3.47
CA GLU A 82 1.58 14.06 -4.70
C GLU A 82 1.48 15.58 -4.56
N ILE A 83 0.41 16.09 -3.96
CA ILE A 83 0.26 17.52 -3.67
C ILE A 83 1.38 17.99 -2.73
N ALA A 84 1.66 17.25 -1.65
CA ALA A 84 2.73 17.59 -0.72
C ALA A 84 4.11 17.57 -1.41
N ASN A 85 4.35 16.61 -2.31
CA ASN A 85 5.57 16.55 -3.10
C ASN A 85 5.74 17.77 -4.00
N LEU A 86 4.71 18.11 -4.79
CA LEU A 86 4.75 19.27 -5.69
C LEU A 86 5.03 20.59 -4.95
N ILE A 87 4.38 20.78 -3.80
CA ILE A 87 4.61 21.97 -2.96
C ILE A 87 6.02 21.94 -2.37
N SER A 88 6.45 20.79 -1.81
CA SER A 88 7.80 20.64 -1.25
C SER A 88 8.88 20.93 -2.29
N ASP A 89 8.71 20.39 -3.50
CA ASP A 89 9.62 20.55 -4.61
C ASP A 89 9.80 22.03 -4.99
N LYS A 90 8.68 22.73 -5.12
CA LYS A 90 8.70 24.12 -5.48
C LYS A 90 9.30 24.99 -4.37
N VAL A 91 8.83 24.83 -3.14
CA VAL A 91 9.29 25.62 -1.99
C VAL A 91 10.76 25.36 -1.68
N ALA A 92 11.18 24.08 -1.66
CA ALA A 92 12.57 23.74 -1.40
C ALA A 92 13.50 24.26 -2.51
N SER A 93 13.16 24.05 -3.78
CA SER A 93 13.98 24.49 -4.90
C SER A 93 14.14 26.03 -4.92
N ASP A 94 13.04 26.77 -4.80
CA ASP A 94 13.10 28.24 -4.85
C ASP A 94 13.87 28.80 -3.63
N SER A 95 13.64 28.25 -2.43
CA SER A 95 14.30 28.72 -1.21
C SER A 95 15.78 28.37 -1.18
N VAL A 96 16.13 27.15 -1.59
CA VAL A 96 17.55 26.71 -1.62
C VAL A 96 18.30 27.48 -2.69
N ASN A 97 17.74 27.63 -3.91
CA ASN A 97 18.40 28.40 -4.96
C ASN A 97 18.66 29.85 -4.54
N ALA A 98 17.72 30.48 -3.86
CA ALA A 98 17.91 31.84 -3.35
C ALA A 98 18.99 31.91 -2.26
N ALA A 99 19.01 30.93 -1.35
CA ALA A 99 19.97 30.90 -0.24
C ALA A 99 21.39 30.53 -0.71
N THR A 100 21.55 29.56 -1.58
CA THR A 100 22.86 29.11 -2.10
C THR A 100 23.49 30.10 -3.07
N ALA A 101 22.69 30.99 -3.66
CA ALA A 101 23.20 32.11 -4.45
C ALA A 101 23.94 33.18 -3.61
N ASP A 102 23.75 33.22 -2.29
CA ASP A 102 24.47 34.11 -1.39
C ASP A 102 25.75 33.45 -0.86
N PRO A 103 26.96 33.92 -1.29
CA PRO A 103 28.23 33.36 -0.84
C PRO A 103 28.42 33.44 0.69
N LYS A 104 27.92 34.50 1.33
CA LYS A 104 28.04 34.67 2.78
C LYS A 104 27.19 33.65 3.53
N PHE A 105 25.99 33.36 3.04
CA PHE A 105 25.16 32.33 3.59
C PHE A 105 25.81 30.94 3.48
N MET A 106 26.38 30.62 2.31
CA MET A 106 27.10 29.36 2.11
C MET A 106 28.33 29.23 3.02
N GLN A 107 29.13 30.28 3.16
CA GLN A 107 30.27 30.30 4.06
C GLN A 107 29.85 30.09 5.53
N ALA A 108 28.74 30.70 5.94
CA ALA A 108 28.19 30.53 7.29
C ALA A 108 27.74 29.08 7.54
N ILE A 109 27.07 28.45 6.57
CA ILE A 109 26.66 27.01 6.65
C ILE A 109 27.90 26.11 6.75
N ILE A 110 28.92 26.34 5.91
CA ILE A 110 30.15 25.54 5.96
C ILE A 110 30.78 25.64 7.35
N VAL A 111 30.91 26.85 7.92
CA VAL A 111 31.40 27.04 9.28
C VAL A 111 30.55 26.31 10.31
N ALA A 112 29.22 26.39 10.20
CA ALA A 112 28.30 25.73 11.15
C ALA A 112 28.46 24.20 11.12
N ILE A 113 28.51 23.60 9.93
CA ILE A 113 28.73 22.15 9.76
C ILE A 113 30.13 21.77 10.30
N THR A 114 31.16 22.53 9.95
CA THR A 114 32.53 22.26 10.40
C THR A 114 32.66 22.33 11.93
N LYS A 115 31.95 23.23 12.60
CA LYS A 115 31.93 23.33 14.09
C LYS A 115 31.39 22.05 14.73
N VAL A 116 30.50 21.34 14.09
CA VAL A 116 30.00 20.07 14.59
C VAL A 116 31.03 18.96 14.38
N TRP A 117 31.56 18.88 13.17
CA TRP A 117 32.47 17.80 12.77
C TRP A 117 33.85 17.86 13.47
N VAL A 118 34.38 19.05 13.70
CA VAL A 118 35.70 19.25 14.36
C VAL A 118 35.71 18.76 15.81
N LYS A 119 34.53 18.50 16.42
CA LYS A 119 34.44 17.89 17.74
C LYS A 119 34.85 16.41 17.74
N GLU A 120 34.75 15.75 16.58
CA GLU A 120 35.13 14.35 16.40
C GLU A 120 36.53 14.17 15.86
N GLY A 121 37.20 15.23 15.44
CA GLY A 121 38.56 15.21 14.93
C GLY A 121 38.85 16.25 13.84
N ALA A 122 40.04 16.19 13.27
CA ALA A 122 40.45 17.07 12.20
C ALA A 122 39.62 16.84 10.92
N VAL A 123 39.35 17.92 10.18
CA VAL A 123 38.43 17.96 9.05
C VAL A 123 39.10 18.52 7.81
N ALA A 124 38.86 17.88 6.66
CA ALA A 124 39.23 18.39 5.34
C ALA A 124 38.00 18.96 4.64
N ILE A 125 38.09 20.16 4.12
CA ILE A 125 37.05 20.84 3.34
C ILE A 125 37.58 21.04 1.93
N GLU A 126 36.85 20.62 0.94
CA GLU A 126 37.08 20.95 -0.47
C GLU A 126 36.03 21.97 -0.91
N ALA A 127 36.46 23.05 -1.52
CA ALA A 127 35.60 24.13 -2.00
C ALA A 127 36.03 24.67 -3.36
N LYS A 128 35.12 25.30 -4.09
CA LYS A 128 35.42 25.97 -5.39
C LYS A 128 36.33 27.19 -5.21
N ASP A 129 36.12 27.96 -4.15
CA ASP A 129 36.93 29.14 -3.77
C ASP A 129 37.40 28.94 -2.34
N ALA A 130 38.52 28.21 -2.24
CA ALA A 130 39.14 27.94 -0.94
C ALA A 130 39.65 29.19 -0.26
N LYS A 131 40.17 30.16 -1.05
CA LYS A 131 40.74 31.39 -0.51
C LYS A 131 39.70 32.26 0.17
N ALA A 132 38.60 32.55 -0.49
CA ALA A 132 37.51 33.32 0.09
C ALA A 132 36.88 32.62 1.31
N LEU A 133 36.84 31.30 1.28
CA LEU A 133 36.35 30.50 2.42
C LEU A 133 37.32 30.58 3.60
N GLU A 134 38.61 30.46 3.37
CA GLU A 134 39.64 30.57 4.42
C GLU A 134 39.64 31.95 5.07
N GLU A 135 39.59 33.03 4.27
CA GLU A 135 39.42 34.40 4.77
C GLU A 135 38.20 34.57 5.67
N TYR A 136 37.05 33.94 5.26
CA TYR A 136 35.84 33.96 6.07
C TYR A 136 35.99 33.20 7.39
N PHE A 137 36.67 32.04 7.39
CA PHE A 137 36.97 31.29 8.61
C PHE A 137 37.89 32.07 9.55
N ILE A 138 38.93 32.73 9.03
CA ILE A 138 39.82 33.57 9.83
C ILE A 138 39.04 34.69 10.52
N ALA A 139 38.10 35.31 9.82
CA ALA A 139 37.32 36.43 10.34
C ALA A 139 36.22 35.99 11.33
N ASN A 140 35.58 34.81 11.14
CA ASN A 140 34.35 34.44 11.85
C ASN A 140 34.47 33.16 12.69
N ALA A 141 35.50 32.34 12.50
CA ALA A 141 35.64 31.02 13.13
C ALA A 141 37.08 30.55 13.25
N LYS A 142 37.99 31.45 13.66
CA LYS A 142 39.44 31.19 13.79
C LYS A 142 39.71 30.00 14.72
N ASP A 143 38.96 29.91 15.81
CA ASP A 143 39.02 28.80 16.76
C ASP A 143 38.73 27.43 16.16
N VAL A 144 37.98 27.40 15.06
CA VAL A 144 37.64 26.16 14.32
C VAL A 144 38.80 25.75 13.41
N LEU A 145 39.43 26.72 12.73
CA LEU A 145 40.62 26.46 11.92
C LEU A 145 41.79 25.88 12.76
N GLU A 146 42.01 26.42 13.95
CA GLU A 146 43.07 25.96 14.85
C GLU A 146 42.86 24.52 15.37
N LYS A 147 41.67 23.98 15.25
CA LYS A 147 41.36 22.59 15.62
C LYS A 147 41.65 21.56 14.52
N GLY A 148 42.37 21.93 13.49
CA GLY A 148 42.85 21.02 12.45
C GLY A 148 41.94 20.98 11.22
N VAL A 149 41.30 22.08 10.88
CA VAL A 149 40.57 22.23 9.62
C VAL A 149 41.52 22.56 8.48
N LYS A 150 41.48 21.78 7.42
CA LYS A 150 42.24 22.01 6.18
C LYS A 150 41.28 22.34 5.04
N ILE A 151 41.43 23.50 4.42
CA ILE A 151 40.62 23.93 3.27
C ILE A 151 41.47 23.77 2.00
N THR A 152 40.87 23.14 0.98
CA THR A 152 41.57 22.86 -0.28
C THR A 152 40.68 23.26 -1.45
N GLU A 153 41.25 23.92 -2.44
CA GLU A 153 40.56 24.27 -3.68
C GLU A 153 40.48 23.08 -4.63
N VAL A 154 39.29 22.82 -5.14
CA VAL A 154 39.03 21.78 -6.16
C VAL A 154 38.34 22.41 -7.36
N LYS A 155 39.09 22.57 -8.44
CA LYS A 155 38.61 23.14 -9.70
C LYS A 155 37.65 22.15 -10.40
N GLY A 156 36.55 22.66 -10.94
CA GLY A 156 35.58 21.84 -11.67
C GLY A 156 34.68 21.00 -10.80
N MET A 157 34.62 21.26 -9.52
CA MET A 157 33.69 20.60 -8.59
C MET A 157 32.25 20.88 -9.01
N LYS A 158 31.41 19.82 -9.10
CA LYS A 158 29.97 19.94 -9.43
C LYS A 158 29.18 20.49 -8.25
N THR A 159 29.52 20.08 -7.03
CA THR A 159 28.91 20.53 -5.77
C THR A 159 29.59 21.82 -5.26
N ASP A 160 28.99 22.49 -4.30
CA ASP A 160 29.50 23.75 -3.78
C ASP A 160 30.69 23.54 -2.85
N PHE A 161 30.64 22.53 -2.00
CA PHE A 161 31.74 22.09 -1.14
C PHE A 161 31.61 20.63 -0.77
N ALA A 162 32.67 20.06 -0.23
CA ALA A 162 32.66 18.75 0.39
C ALA A 162 33.40 18.79 1.73
N ILE A 163 32.99 17.94 2.66
CA ILE A 163 33.61 17.80 3.97
C ILE A 163 33.94 16.32 4.24
N ALA A 164 35.12 16.08 4.80
CA ALA A 164 35.59 14.75 5.13
C ALA A 164 36.38 14.75 6.43
N PRO A 165 36.45 13.66 7.20
CA PRO A 165 37.47 13.49 8.24
C PRO A 165 38.85 13.55 7.63
N ALA A 166 39.83 14.21 8.30
CA ALA A 166 41.20 14.36 7.78
C ALA A 166 41.93 13.01 7.61
N ASN A 167 41.51 11.98 8.33
CA ASN A 167 42.05 10.62 8.23
C ASN A 167 41.44 9.80 7.07
N GLY A 168 40.51 10.38 6.29
CA GLY A 168 39.83 9.71 5.19
C GLY A 168 38.65 8.82 5.66
N GLY A 169 38.21 7.94 4.80
CA GLY A 169 37.12 7.00 5.06
C GLY A 169 35.84 7.32 4.29
N TYR A 170 35.34 8.55 4.39
CA TYR A 170 34.19 9.02 3.62
C TYR A 170 34.23 10.52 3.38
N LYS A 171 33.49 10.96 2.40
CA LYS A 171 33.34 12.37 2.03
C LYS A 171 31.87 12.67 1.81
N ILE A 172 31.37 13.73 2.40
CA ILE A 172 30.02 14.22 2.16
C ILE A 172 30.11 15.46 1.28
N THR A 173 29.38 15.44 0.19
CA THR A 173 29.28 16.55 -0.75
C THR A 173 28.01 17.34 -0.48
N PHE A 174 28.11 18.65 -0.62
CA PHE A 174 27.03 19.59 -0.45
C PHE A 174 26.97 20.49 -1.68
N GLY A 175 25.84 20.45 -2.34
CA GLY A 175 25.51 21.30 -3.46
C GLY A 175 24.03 21.63 -3.43
N ASN A 176 23.59 22.33 -4.44
CA ASN A 176 22.20 22.76 -4.54
C ASN A 176 21.21 21.58 -4.51
N ASP A 177 21.52 20.52 -5.25
CA ASP A 177 20.66 19.34 -5.34
C ASP A 177 20.56 18.58 -4.02
N GLU A 178 21.66 18.43 -3.29
CA GLU A 178 21.71 17.79 -1.98
C GLU A 178 20.92 18.59 -0.94
N PHE A 179 21.03 19.91 -0.95
CA PHE A 179 20.24 20.76 -0.06
C PHE A 179 18.75 20.70 -0.40
N ILE A 180 18.38 20.74 -1.68
CA ILE A 180 17.00 20.59 -2.12
C ILE A 180 16.44 19.24 -1.63
N ALA A 181 17.15 18.14 -1.85
CA ALA A 181 16.73 16.81 -1.41
C ALA A 181 16.51 16.74 0.11
N TYR A 182 17.46 17.26 0.89
CA TYR A 182 17.36 17.31 2.35
C TYR A 182 16.15 18.11 2.83
N PHE A 183 15.93 19.30 2.25
CA PHE A 183 14.79 20.14 2.62
C PHE A 183 13.44 19.54 2.21
N LYS A 184 13.37 18.87 1.07
CA LYS A 184 12.16 18.12 0.65
C LYS A 184 11.79 17.06 1.67
N ASP A 185 12.75 16.25 2.10
CA ASP A 185 12.51 15.18 3.06
C ASP A 185 12.07 15.72 4.43
N PHE A 186 12.60 16.88 4.82
CA PHE A 186 12.19 17.56 6.05
C PHE A 186 10.81 18.22 5.96
N LEU A 187 10.49 18.84 4.81
CA LEU A 187 9.25 19.59 4.63
C LEU A 187 8.04 18.68 4.38
N ARG A 188 8.22 17.57 3.65
CA ARG A 188 7.14 16.67 3.23
C ARG A 188 6.22 16.23 4.38
N PRO A 189 6.70 15.67 5.49
CA PRO A 189 5.82 15.24 6.57
C PRO A 189 5.07 16.40 7.21
N LYS A 190 5.71 17.56 7.36
CA LYS A 190 5.09 18.77 7.92
C LYS A 190 4.01 19.34 7.01
N LEU A 191 4.23 19.31 5.70
CA LEU A 191 3.21 19.76 4.74
C LEU A 191 1.99 18.82 4.71
N VAL A 192 2.20 17.52 4.80
CA VAL A 192 1.08 16.57 4.91
C VAL A 192 0.25 16.86 6.16
N GLU A 193 0.89 17.09 7.30
CA GLU A 193 0.21 17.42 8.57
C GLU A 193 -0.53 18.76 8.52
N MET A 194 0.03 19.76 7.82
CA MET A 194 -0.57 21.09 7.73
C MET A 194 -1.71 21.21 6.72
N LEU A 195 -1.70 20.39 5.68
CA LEU A 195 -2.64 20.49 4.56
C LEU A 195 -3.83 19.54 4.69
N PHE A 196 -3.70 18.46 5.45
CA PHE A 196 -4.65 17.35 5.49
C PHE A 196 -4.94 16.82 6.89
#